data_2f647af4c74a09ae565ea8cff7e036c1
#
_entry.id   2f647af4c74a09ae565ea8cff7e036c1
#
_cell.length_a   1.000
_cell.length_b   1.000
_cell.length_c   1.000
_cell.angle_alpha   90.00
_cell.angle_beta   90.00
_cell.angle_gamma   90.00
#
_symmetry.space_group_name_H-M   'P 1'
#
loop_
_entity.id
_entity.type
_entity.pdbx_description
1 polymer ?
#
loop_
_entity_poly.entity_id
_entity_poly.type
_entity_poly.pdbx_seq_one_letter_code
_entity_poly.pdbx_strand_id
1 'polypeptide(L)'
;MTDLIVVGAGLYGLTMAERCASQYGLKVTVLDRRSHIGGNAFSEFDPETGIEIHKYGAHIFHTSNERVWEYVNQFTQFTDYVHRVYTTHRGEVFPMPINLGTINQFFRAAMGPDAARDLGGASPSNLDEQGVSLIGRPLYDAFIRGYTAKQWQTDPKDLPASIISRLPVRFDYNNRYFNDTYEGLPKDGYTAWCENMANHPNISVQLDTDFFDVSQPLNRDSVVGSVPVVYTGPVDRFFDFEFGELGWRTLDFVRETVDTADFQGIPVMNYADESVPFTRIHEFKHFHPERTYDSGVIVREFSRFAQGGDEPYYPVGTVQDREKLLQYRQRAAAQDGVHFGGRLGTYQYLDMHMAIASALTNVPGVAEMAAR
;
A
#
# COMPACT_ATOMS: atom_id res chain seq x y z
N MET A 1 1.23 19.50 -28.28
CA MET A 1 0.09 19.74 -27.37
C MET A 1 -0.11 18.48 -26.56
N THR A 2 -0.48 18.56 -25.31
CA THR A 2 -0.79 17.42 -24.43
C THR A 2 -2.24 17.00 -24.67
N ASP A 3 -2.49 15.72 -24.85
CA ASP A 3 -3.82 15.17 -25.10
C ASP A 3 -4.50 14.69 -23.81
N LEU A 4 -3.70 14.35 -22.78
CA LEU A 4 -4.16 13.86 -21.49
C LEU A 4 -3.20 14.31 -20.38
N ILE A 5 -3.74 14.78 -19.27
CA ILE A 5 -2.98 15.04 -18.04
C ILE A 5 -3.30 13.97 -17.01
N VAL A 6 -2.25 13.39 -16.40
CA VAL A 6 -2.37 12.45 -15.30
C VAL A 6 -1.76 13.08 -14.05
N VAL A 7 -2.56 13.29 -13.02
CA VAL A 7 -2.15 13.85 -11.74
C VAL A 7 -1.89 12.72 -10.75
N GLY A 8 -0.61 12.53 -10.44
CA GLY A 8 -0.05 11.49 -9.59
C GLY A 8 0.77 10.46 -10.37
N ALA A 9 2.09 10.42 -10.10
CA ALA A 9 3.05 9.50 -10.70
C ALA A 9 3.18 8.18 -9.92
N GLY A 10 2.13 7.74 -9.22
CA GLY A 10 2.04 6.41 -8.61
C GLY A 10 1.68 5.33 -9.63
N LEU A 11 1.65 4.05 -9.21
CA LEU A 11 1.42 2.91 -10.12
C LEU A 11 0.12 3.01 -10.93
N TYR A 12 -0.97 3.54 -10.36
CA TYR A 12 -2.21 3.77 -11.11
C TYR A 12 -1.99 4.78 -12.24
N GLY A 13 -1.45 5.96 -11.90
CA GLY A 13 -1.23 7.03 -12.88
C GLY A 13 -0.24 6.64 -13.97
N LEU A 14 0.86 5.97 -13.60
CA LEU A 14 1.85 5.48 -14.56
C LEU A 14 1.30 4.41 -15.49
N THR A 15 0.50 3.47 -14.98
CA THR A 15 -0.19 2.47 -15.81
C THR A 15 -1.13 3.13 -16.79
N MET A 16 -1.89 4.13 -16.34
CA MET A 16 -2.80 4.89 -17.20
C MET A 16 -2.04 5.64 -18.29
N ALA A 17 -0.99 6.37 -17.90
CA ALA A 17 -0.16 7.14 -18.83
C ALA A 17 0.49 6.24 -19.88
N GLU A 18 1.10 5.14 -19.44
CA GLU A 18 1.79 4.21 -20.32
C GLU A 18 0.81 3.56 -21.33
N ARG A 19 -0.33 3.05 -20.87
CA ARG A 19 -1.31 2.43 -21.78
C ARG A 19 -1.97 3.44 -22.73
N CYS A 20 -2.28 4.64 -22.26
CA CYS A 20 -2.82 5.69 -23.14
C CYS A 20 -1.79 6.11 -24.21
N ALA A 21 -0.53 6.23 -23.84
CA ALA A 21 0.54 6.56 -24.78
C ALA A 21 0.83 5.42 -25.77
N SER A 22 1.01 4.18 -25.27
CA SER A 22 1.45 3.05 -26.10
C SER A 22 0.34 2.46 -26.95
N GLN A 23 -0.91 2.38 -26.46
CA GLN A 23 -2.02 1.75 -27.19
C GLN A 23 -2.84 2.74 -28.01
N TYR A 24 -2.94 3.99 -27.58
CA TYR A 24 -3.79 5.00 -28.22
C TYR A 24 -2.99 6.17 -28.83
N GLY A 25 -1.66 6.17 -28.67
CA GLY A 25 -0.77 7.19 -29.22
C GLY A 25 -0.92 8.58 -28.60
N LEU A 26 -1.61 8.69 -27.46
CA LEU A 26 -1.85 9.97 -26.78
C LEU A 26 -0.55 10.56 -26.22
N LYS A 27 -0.42 11.88 -26.30
CA LYS A 27 0.64 12.64 -25.62
C LYS A 27 0.19 12.93 -24.19
N VAL A 28 0.84 12.29 -23.24
CA VAL A 28 0.47 12.33 -21.83
C VAL A 28 1.47 13.14 -21.02
N THR A 29 0.98 14.08 -20.23
CA THR A 29 1.79 14.78 -19.22
C THR A 29 1.40 14.26 -17.84
N VAL A 30 2.36 13.68 -17.12
CA VAL A 30 2.19 13.20 -15.74
C VAL A 30 2.71 14.26 -14.79
N LEU A 31 1.91 14.67 -13.82
CA LEU A 31 2.27 15.64 -12.78
C LEU A 31 2.36 14.93 -11.44
N ASP A 32 3.37 15.22 -10.64
CA ASP A 32 3.41 14.82 -9.22
C ASP A 32 3.97 15.95 -8.37
N ARG A 33 3.37 16.16 -7.19
CA ARG A 33 3.83 17.16 -6.22
C ARG A 33 5.14 16.78 -5.52
N ARG A 34 5.49 15.47 -5.55
CA ARG A 34 6.73 14.95 -4.99
C ARG A 34 7.88 15.13 -5.98
N SER A 35 9.10 15.12 -5.46
CA SER A 35 10.35 15.17 -6.23
C SER A 35 10.74 13.82 -6.84
N HIS A 36 9.86 12.81 -6.79
CA HIS A 36 10.14 11.45 -7.26
C HIS A 36 8.89 10.80 -7.88
N ILE A 37 9.14 9.86 -8.77
CA ILE A 37 8.15 8.97 -9.38
C ILE A 37 7.83 7.78 -8.45
N GLY A 38 6.77 7.02 -8.75
CA GLY A 38 6.43 5.77 -8.07
C GLY A 38 5.41 5.91 -6.93
N GLY A 39 5.08 7.14 -6.52
CA GLY A 39 4.15 7.35 -5.41
C GLY A 39 4.65 6.68 -4.12
N ASN A 40 3.79 5.93 -3.43
CA ASN A 40 4.19 5.21 -2.22
C ASN A 40 5.06 3.96 -2.50
N ALA A 41 5.17 3.50 -3.74
CA ALA A 41 6.08 2.41 -4.10
C ALA A 41 7.53 2.87 -4.31
N PHE A 42 7.80 4.17 -4.21
CA PHE A 42 9.14 4.71 -4.37
C PHE A 42 10.16 4.07 -3.42
N SER A 43 11.30 3.68 -3.99
CA SER A 43 12.47 3.21 -3.24
C SER A 43 13.71 4.00 -3.63
N GLU A 44 14.65 4.13 -2.72
CA GLU A 44 15.93 4.80 -2.93
C GLU A 44 17.06 3.98 -2.34
N PHE A 45 18.25 4.07 -2.93
CA PHE A 45 19.43 3.44 -2.35
C PHE A 45 20.03 4.37 -1.29
N ASP A 46 20.24 3.82 -0.12
CA ASP A 46 20.92 4.50 0.95
C ASP A 46 22.35 4.86 0.55
N PRO A 47 22.78 6.14 0.60
CA PRO A 47 24.07 6.56 0.09
C PRO A 47 25.26 6.02 0.90
N GLU A 48 25.06 5.64 2.17
CA GLU A 48 26.14 5.16 3.04
C GLU A 48 26.31 3.64 2.94
N THR A 49 25.19 2.91 2.86
CA THR A 49 25.20 1.45 2.91
C THR A 49 24.93 0.78 1.57
N GLY A 50 24.36 1.50 0.60
CA GLY A 50 23.90 0.96 -0.67
C GLY A 50 22.65 0.07 -0.57
N ILE A 51 22.01 0.00 0.61
CA ILE A 51 20.78 -0.77 0.83
C ILE A 51 19.61 -0.03 0.16
N GLU A 52 18.79 -0.75 -0.59
CA GLU A 52 17.53 -0.22 -1.11
C GLU A 52 16.53 -0.02 0.03
N ILE A 53 16.05 1.21 0.21
CA ILE A 53 15.09 1.59 1.24
C ILE A 53 13.74 1.89 0.57
N HIS A 54 12.68 1.23 0.99
CA HIS A 54 11.32 1.57 0.60
C HIS A 54 10.84 2.73 1.47
N LYS A 55 10.84 3.93 0.92
CA LYS A 55 10.65 5.19 1.68
C LYS A 55 9.32 5.26 2.43
N TYR A 56 8.29 4.62 1.90
CA TYR A 56 6.91 4.65 2.43
C TYR A 56 6.48 3.29 3.02
N GLY A 57 7.43 2.53 3.57
CA GLY A 57 7.20 1.22 4.15
C GLY A 57 7.43 0.06 3.16
N ALA A 58 7.52 -1.14 3.70
CA ALA A 58 7.81 -2.32 2.90
C ALA A 58 6.74 -2.56 1.83
N HIS A 59 7.16 -2.64 0.59
CA HIS A 59 6.35 -2.98 -0.56
C HIS A 59 6.87 -4.27 -1.17
N ILE A 60 6.01 -5.26 -1.30
CA ILE A 60 6.27 -6.52 -2.01
C ILE A 60 5.19 -6.66 -3.07
N PHE A 61 5.60 -6.86 -4.31
CA PHE A 61 4.63 -7.08 -5.38
C PHE A 61 4.11 -8.52 -5.32
N HIS A 62 2.79 -8.67 -5.38
CA HIS A 62 2.14 -9.97 -5.41
C HIS A 62 0.85 -9.89 -6.25
N THR A 63 0.47 -10.96 -6.92
CA THR A 63 -0.77 -11.04 -7.69
C THR A 63 -1.08 -12.47 -8.10
N SER A 64 -2.38 -12.79 -8.24
CA SER A 64 -2.85 -13.98 -8.97
C SER A 64 -3.50 -13.60 -10.31
N ASN A 65 -3.47 -12.32 -10.68
CA ASN A 65 -4.02 -11.82 -11.94
C ASN A 65 -2.95 -11.90 -13.03
N GLU A 66 -3.09 -12.84 -13.95
CA GLU A 66 -2.15 -13.05 -15.06
C GLU A 66 -1.97 -11.81 -15.94
N ARG A 67 -3.07 -11.10 -16.27
CA ARG A 67 -3.01 -9.86 -17.07
C ARG A 67 -2.13 -8.80 -16.42
N VAL A 68 -2.21 -8.68 -15.09
CA VAL A 68 -1.36 -7.75 -14.33
C VAL A 68 0.08 -8.22 -14.33
N TRP A 69 0.30 -9.53 -14.11
CA TRP A 69 1.65 -10.12 -14.10
C TRP A 69 2.36 -9.97 -15.45
N GLU A 70 1.66 -10.29 -16.55
CA GLU A 70 2.17 -10.08 -17.91
C GLU A 70 2.47 -8.61 -18.20
N TYR A 71 1.63 -7.70 -17.73
CA TYR A 71 1.82 -6.27 -17.90
C TYR A 71 3.07 -5.76 -17.19
N VAL A 72 3.25 -6.05 -15.91
CA VAL A 72 4.38 -5.52 -15.13
C VAL A 72 5.72 -6.07 -15.57
N ASN A 73 5.75 -7.31 -16.04
CA ASN A 73 6.97 -7.94 -16.58
C ASN A 73 7.46 -7.33 -17.91
N GLN A 74 6.71 -6.42 -18.53
CA GLN A 74 7.20 -5.63 -19.67
C GLN A 74 8.22 -4.56 -19.24
N PHE A 75 8.24 -4.18 -17.95
CA PHE A 75 9.02 -3.05 -17.45
C PHE A 75 10.09 -3.41 -16.44
N THR A 76 10.00 -4.58 -15.83
CA THR A 76 10.99 -5.08 -14.87
C THR A 76 10.99 -6.61 -14.83
N GLN A 77 12.03 -7.19 -14.26
CA GLN A 77 12.06 -8.60 -13.85
C GLN A 77 11.86 -8.66 -12.34
N PHE A 78 11.08 -9.62 -11.88
CA PHE A 78 10.89 -9.87 -10.45
C PHE A 78 11.85 -10.96 -9.96
N THR A 79 12.27 -10.82 -8.70
CA THR A 79 13.03 -11.84 -7.98
C THR A 79 12.13 -12.99 -7.54
N ASP A 80 12.71 -14.12 -7.14
CA ASP A 80 11.98 -15.26 -6.55
C ASP A 80 11.73 -15.06 -5.04
N TYR A 81 11.69 -13.81 -4.57
CA TYR A 81 11.49 -13.48 -3.17
C TYR A 81 10.10 -13.91 -2.70
N VAL A 82 10.06 -14.65 -1.58
CA VAL A 82 8.82 -15.07 -0.91
C VAL A 82 8.71 -14.37 0.43
N HIS A 83 7.66 -13.57 0.61
CA HIS A 83 7.49 -12.77 1.82
C HIS A 83 7.11 -13.61 3.04
N ARG A 84 7.89 -13.46 4.10
CA ARG A 84 7.64 -14.02 5.42
C ARG A 84 7.73 -12.92 6.45
N VAL A 85 6.81 -12.96 7.41
CA VAL A 85 6.73 -12.00 8.51
C VAL A 85 6.78 -12.76 9.82
N TYR A 86 7.45 -12.18 10.80
CA TYR A 86 7.41 -12.67 12.16
C TYR A 86 6.85 -11.58 13.09
N THR A 87 6.46 -11.99 14.28
CA THR A 87 6.01 -11.05 15.32
C THR A 87 6.67 -11.38 16.64
N THR A 88 6.92 -10.35 17.44
CA THR A 88 7.35 -10.54 18.82
C THR A 88 6.16 -10.50 19.76
N HIS A 89 6.18 -11.34 20.78
CA HIS A 89 5.28 -11.27 21.93
C HIS A 89 6.02 -11.71 23.19
N ARG A 90 6.09 -10.83 24.19
CA ARG A 90 6.77 -11.08 25.49
C ARG A 90 8.21 -11.59 25.34
N GLY A 91 8.94 -11.07 24.36
CA GLY A 91 10.34 -11.42 24.09
C GLY A 91 10.55 -12.72 23.32
N GLU A 92 9.50 -13.43 22.94
CA GLU A 92 9.56 -14.59 22.02
C GLU A 92 9.18 -14.16 20.60
N VAL A 93 9.69 -14.87 19.58
CA VAL A 93 9.44 -14.60 18.15
C VAL A 93 8.57 -15.72 17.56
N PHE A 94 7.50 -15.32 16.88
CA PHE A 94 6.51 -16.24 16.30
C PHE A 94 6.35 -16.00 14.79
N PRO A 95 6.18 -17.05 13.98
CA PRO A 95 5.89 -16.90 12.56
C PRO A 95 4.49 -16.31 12.32
N MET A 96 4.37 -15.47 11.29
CA MET A 96 3.10 -14.87 10.84
C MET A 96 2.93 -15.11 9.32
N PRO A 97 1.72 -15.18 8.81
CA PRO A 97 0.42 -15.13 9.51
C PRO A 97 0.26 -16.32 10.48
N ILE A 98 -0.70 -16.20 11.41
CA ILE A 98 -0.97 -17.25 12.40
C ILE A 98 -1.21 -18.58 11.69
N ASN A 99 -0.41 -19.58 12.02
CA ASN A 99 -0.42 -20.92 11.42
C ASN A 99 -0.19 -21.99 12.49
N LEU A 100 -0.20 -23.28 12.13
CA LEU A 100 0.03 -24.36 13.11
C LEU A 100 1.37 -24.24 13.85
N GLY A 101 2.40 -23.70 13.22
CA GLY A 101 3.68 -23.42 13.88
C GLY A 101 3.52 -22.36 14.97
N THR A 102 2.83 -21.25 14.67
CA THR A 102 2.52 -20.20 15.64
C THR A 102 1.70 -20.73 16.81
N ILE A 103 0.63 -21.50 16.52
CA ILE A 103 -0.30 -22.05 17.50
C ILE A 103 0.45 -23.01 18.44
N ASN A 104 1.17 -23.98 17.87
CA ASN A 104 1.88 -24.99 18.62
C ASN A 104 3.01 -24.41 19.47
N GLN A 105 3.74 -23.43 18.96
CA GLN A 105 4.76 -22.71 19.70
C GLN A 105 4.14 -21.95 20.89
N PHE A 106 3.05 -21.21 20.64
CA PHE A 106 2.38 -20.40 21.67
C PHE A 106 1.85 -21.25 22.83
N PHE A 107 1.15 -22.34 22.52
CA PHE A 107 0.59 -23.24 23.52
C PHE A 107 1.59 -24.29 24.05
N ARG A 108 2.80 -24.37 23.49
CA ARG A 108 3.80 -25.41 23.77
C ARG A 108 3.19 -26.82 23.65
N ALA A 109 2.40 -27.03 22.61
CA ALA A 109 1.60 -28.23 22.37
C ALA A 109 1.79 -28.72 20.92
N ALA A 110 1.41 -29.97 20.65
CA ALA A 110 1.38 -30.55 19.31
C ALA A 110 -0.07 -30.72 18.84
N MET A 111 -0.76 -29.61 18.59
CA MET A 111 -2.11 -29.61 18.08
C MET A 111 -2.13 -29.97 16.59
N GLY A 112 -3.08 -30.84 16.20
CA GLY A 112 -3.43 -31.03 14.81
C GLY A 112 -4.39 -29.94 14.28
N PRO A 113 -4.68 -29.93 12.95
CA PRO A 113 -5.54 -28.92 12.32
C PRO A 113 -6.92 -28.78 12.96
N ASP A 114 -7.58 -29.86 13.33
CA ASP A 114 -8.93 -29.84 13.88
C ASP A 114 -8.95 -29.24 15.30
N ALA A 115 -8.04 -29.68 16.19
CA ALA A 115 -7.90 -29.10 17.53
C ALA A 115 -7.56 -27.61 17.48
N ALA A 116 -6.81 -27.16 16.47
CA ALA A 116 -6.49 -25.75 16.28
C ALA A 116 -7.70 -24.93 15.80
N ARG A 117 -8.58 -25.51 14.96
CA ARG A 117 -9.85 -24.85 14.55
C ARG A 117 -10.82 -24.69 15.71
N ASP A 118 -10.83 -25.63 16.63
CA ASP A 118 -11.71 -25.58 17.81
C ASP A 118 -11.36 -24.48 18.83
N LEU A 119 -10.24 -23.77 18.64
CA LEU A 119 -9.91 -22.58 19.43
C LEU A 119 -10.83 -21.39 19.13
N GLY A 120 -11.46 -21.36 17.97
CA GLY A 120 -12.39 -20.32 17.53
C GLY A 120 -13.84 -20.57 17.97
N GLY A 121 -14.73 -19.66 17.67
CA GLY A 121 -16.19 -19.81 17.97
C GLY A 121 -17.01 -18.58 17.55
N ALA A 122 -18.31 -18.61 17.71
CA ALA A 122 -19.36 -17.58 17.62
C ALA A 122 -19.35 -16.55 16.44
N SER A 123 -20.54 -16.05 16.07
CA SER A 123 -20.72 -15.03 15.02
C SER A 123 -20.36 -13.63 15.51
N PRO A 124 -19.44 -12.92 14.84
CA PRO A 124 -18.89 -11.65 15.31
C PRO A 124 -19.70 -10.43 14.87
N SER A 125 -19.68 -9.36 15.68
CA SER A 125 -20.25 -8.05 15.38
C SER A 125 -19.19 -6.95 15.14
N ASN A 126 -17.99 -7.13 15.68
CA ASN A 126 -16.87 -6.18 15.59
C ASN A 126 -15.53 -6.92 15.36
N LEU A 127 -14.43 -6.17 15.25
CA LEU A 127 -13.10 -6.74 14.99
C LEU A 127 -12.61 -7.65 16.13
N ASP A 128 -12.83 -7.27 17.41
CA ASP A 128 -12.44 -8.07 18.57
C ASP A 128 -13.11 -9.46 18.54
N GLU A 129 -14.41 -9.47 18.36
CA GLU A 129 -15.18 -10.71 18.28
C GLU A 129 -14.80 -11.54 17.04
N GLN A 130 -14.58 -10.90 15.90
CA GLN A 130 -14.13 -11.58 14.69
C GLN A 130 -12.75 -12.24 14.91
N GLY A 131 -11.81 -11.55 15.50
CA GLY A 131 -10.48 -12.10 15.80
C GLY A 131 -10.55 -13.27 16.75
N VAL A 132 -11.33 -13.15 17.82
CA VAL A 132 -11.57 -14.25 18.76
C VAL A 132 -12.26 -15.45 18.13
N SER A 133 -13.22 -15.20 17.23
CA SER A 133 -13.91 -16.28 16.52
C SER A 133 -13.00 -17.09 15.59
N LEU A 134 -11.92 -16.46 15.09
CA LEU A 134 -10.99 -17.12 14.19
C LEU A 134 -9.93 -17.97 14.91
N ILE A 135 -9.41 -17.51 16.05
CA ILE A 135 -8.20 -18.06 16.68
C ILE A 135 -8.29 -18.23 18.20
N GLY A 136 -9.43 -17.89 18.80
CA GLY A 136 -9.60 -17.89 20.26
C GLY A 136 -8.97 -16.69 20.96
N ARG A 137 -9.46 -16.41 22.16
CA ARG A 137 -9.05 -15.26 22.98
C ARG A 137 -7.54 -15.21 23.25
N PRO A 138 -6.84 -16.30 23.63
CA PRO A 138 -5.42 -16.22 23.95
C PRO A 138 -4.53 -15.77 22.78
N LEU A 139 -4.73 -16.31 21.59
CA LEU A 139 -3.94 -15.94 20.41
C LEU A 139 -4.30 -14.53 19.92
N TYR A 140 -5.60 -14.18 19.99
CA TYR A 140 -6.06 -12.86 19.65
C TYR A 140 -5.41 -11.78 20.55
N ASP A 141 -5.44 -11.96 21.86
CA ASP A 141 -4.84 -11.02 22.81
C ASP A 141 -3.32 -10.93 22.64
N ALA A 142 -2.65 -12.04 22.30
CA ALA A 142 -1.21 -12.08 22.10
C ALA A 142 -0.73 -11.39 20.82
N PHE A 143 -1.43 -11.58 19.71
CA PHE A 143 -0.87 -11.23 18.39
C PHE A 143 -1.66 -10.17 17.61
N ILE A 144 -2.95 -10.01 17.91
CA ILE A 144 -3.83 -9.16 17.09
C ILE A 144 -4.25 -7.90 17.81
N ARG A 145 -4.74 -8.02 19.05
CA ARG A 145 -5.35 -6.91 19.77
C ARG A 145 -4.42 -5.71 19.91
N GLY A 146 -3.23 -5.90 20.49
CA GLY A 146 -2.28 -4.81 20.74
C GLY A 146 -1.72 -4.21 19.45
N TYR A 147 -1.42 -5.06 18.44
CA TYR A 147 -1.00 -4.59 17.13
C TYR A 147 -2.09 -3.74 16.46
N THR A 148 -3.33 -4.22 16.46
CA THR A 148 -4.47 -3.52 15.85
C THR A 148 -4.75 -2.19 16.57
N ALA A 149 -4.74 -2.18 17.88
CA ALA A 149 -4.94 -0.97 18.67
C ALA A 149 -3.88 0.10 18.33
N LYS A 150 -2.62 -0.26 18.19
CA LYS A 150 -1.55 0.66 17.73
C LYS A 150 -1.73 1.11 16.29
N GLN A 151 -2.01 0.17 15.38
CA GLN A 151 -2.17 0.45 13.96
C GLN A 151 -3.35 1.41 13.70
N TRP A 152 -4.44 1.26 14.44
CA TRP A 152 -5.65 2.06 14.25
C TRP A 152 -5.84 3.17 15.27
N GLN A 153 -5.06 3.18 16.36
CA GLN A 153 -5.23 4.07 17.52
C GLN A 153 -6.70 4.14 18.00
N THR A 154 -7.35 2.99 17.98
CA THR A 154 -8.77 2.79 18.29
C THR A 154 -8.93 1.43 18.93
N ASP A 155 -9.81 1.31 19.92
CA ASP A 155 -10.10 -0.01 20.52
C ASP A 155 -10.65 -0.94 19.41
N PRO A 156 -10.12 -2.16 19.25
CA PRO A 156 -10.61 -3.14 18.27
C PRO A 156 -12.11 -3.42 18.36
N LYS A 157 -12.76 -3.20 19.51
CA LYS A 157 -14.21 -3.32 19.69
C LYS A 157 -15.00 -2.27 18.91
N ASP A 158 -14.38 -1.11 18.67
CA ASP A 158 -14.99 0.00 17.93
C ASP A 158 -14.67 -0.06 16.42
N LEU A 159 -13.90 -1.07 16.01
CA LEU A 159 -13.52 -1.28 14.61
C LEU A 159 -14.43 -2.31 13.92
N PRO A 160 -14.75 -2.12 12.63
CA PRO A 160 -15.54 -3.09 11.88
C PRO A 160 -14.79 -4.41 11.68
N ALA A 161 -15.52 -5.53 11.75
CA ALA A 161 -14.98 -6.88 11.57
C ALA A 161 -14.24 -7.07 10.22
N SER A 162 -14.61 -6.32 9.19
CA SER A 162 -13.99 -6.38 7.86
C SER A 162 -12.49 -6.05 7.84
N ILE A 163 -11.97 -5.32 8.81
CA ILE A 163 -10.54 -4.97 8.90
C ILE A 163 -9.68 -6.22 9.09
N ILE A 164 -10.11 -7.14 9.96
CA ILE A 164 -9.36 -8.38 10.25
C ILE A 164 -9.57 -9.47 9.20
N SER A 165 -10.58 -9.36 8.36
CA SER A 165 -10.90 -10.38 7.34
C SER A 165 -9.75 -10.64 6.35
N ARG A 166 -8.79 -9.75 6.28
CA ARG A 166 -7.57 -9.87 5.44
C ARG A 166 -6.44 -10.66 6.08
N LEU A 167 -6.48 -10.91 7.40
CA LEU A 167 -5.45 -11.69 8.08
C LEU A 167 -5.71 -13.17 7.83
N PRO A 168 -4.87 -13.85 7.05
CA PRO A 168 -5.03 -15.28 6.86
C PRO A 168 -4.72 -16.00 8.17
N VAL A 169 -5.62 -16.88 8.57
CA VAL A 169 -5.35 -17.89 9.61
C VAL A 169 -5.22 -19.22 8.91
N ARG A 170 -4.15 -19.96 9.19
CA ARG A 170 -3.85 -21.23 8.52
C ARG A 170 -3.76 -22.36 9.53
N PHE A 171 -4.40 -23.46 9.20
CA PHE A 171 -4.35 -24.68 10.00
C PHE A 171 -3.42 -25.73 9.36
N ASP A 172 -2.32 -25.21 8.79
CA ASP A 172 -1.16 -25.94 8.28
C ASP A 172 0.12 -25.19 8.66
N TYR A 173 1.29 -25.62 8.20
CA TYR A 173 2.59 -24.98 8.48
C TYR A 173 3.03 -23.97 7.41
N ASN A 174 2.13 -23.56 6.51
CA ASN A 174 2.45 -22.58 5.49
C ASN A 174 2.57 -21.18 6.14
N ASN A 175 3.78 -20.61 6.10
CA ASN A 175 4.12 -19.29 6.64
C ASN A 175 4.37 -18.24 5.55
N ARG A 176 4.00 -18.49 4.30
CA ARG A 176 4.00 -17.45 3.26
C ARG A 176 3.00 -16.35 3.65
N TYR A 177 3.40 -15.10 3.50
CA TYR A 177 2.50 -14.00 3.86
C TYR A 177 1.32 -13.89 2.89
N PHE A 178 1.58 -13.97 1.58
CA PHE A 178 0.57 -13.94 0.53
C PHE A 178 0.14 -15.35 0.09
N ASN A 179 -1.09 -15.43 -0.46
CA ASN A 179 -1.62 -16.64 -1.08
C ASN A 179 -1.56 -16.56 -2.62
N ASP A 180 -1.02 -15.47 -3.16
CA ASP A 180 -0.99 -15.22 -4.59
C ASP A 180 -0.06 -16.17 -5.35
N THR A 181 -0.34 -16.34 -6.64
CA THR A 181 0.43 -17.20 -7.55
C THR A 181 1.83 -16.61 -7.79
N TYR A 182 1.90 -15.31 -7.94
CA TYR A 182 3.13 -14.57 -8.22
C TYR A 182 3.43 -13.62 -7.08
N GLU A 183 4.68 -13.58 -6.64
CA GLU A 183 5.19 -12.58 -5.72
C GLU A 183 6.70 -12.38 -5.95
N GLY A 184 7.20 -11.21 -5.61
CA GLY A 184 8.62 -10.88 -5.76
C GLY A 184 8.89 -9.40 -5.59
N LEU A 185 10.13 -9.03 -5.78
CA LEU A 185 10.60 -7.64 -5.76
C LEU A 185 11.14 -7.29 -7.15
N PRO A 186 10.94 -6.05 -7.63
CA PRO A 186 11.61 -5.60 -8.85
C PRO A 186 13.13 -5.72 -8.69
N LYS A 187 13.80 -6.40 -9.60
CA LYS A 187 15.24 -6.72 -9.50
C LYS A 187 16.12 -5.48 -9.38
N ASP A 188 15.74 -4.40 -10.08
CA ASP A 188 16.47 -3.13 -10.11
C ASP A 188 15.83 -2.05 -9.21
N GLY A 189 14.89 -2.45 -8.34
CA GLY A 189 14.15 -1.59 -7.43
C GLY A 189 12.87 -0.99 -8.02
N TYR A 190 12.02 -0.50 -7.13
CA TYR A 190 10.71 0.05 -7.50
C TYR A 190 10.80 1.32 -8.34
N THR A 191 11.76 2.18 -8.05
CA THR A 191 11.93 3.43 -8.79
C THR A 191 12.30 3.17 -10.24
N ALA A 192 13.28 2.27 -10.49
CA ALA A 192 13.65 1.90 -11.86
C ALA A 192 12.48 1.26 -12.62
N TRP A 193 11.66 0.44 -11.96
CA TRP A 193 10.44 -0.08 -12.58
C TRP A 193 9.48 1.03 -13.01
N CYS A 194 9.22 2.01 -12.12
CA CYS A 194 8.34 3.14 -12.43
C CYS A 194 8.91 4.04 -13.53
N GLU A 195 10.22 4.27 -13.55
CA GLU A 195 10.90 5.01 -14.62
C GLU A 195 10.77 4.31 -15.97
N ASN A 196 10.89 2.97 -16.00
CA ASN A 196 10.70 2.19 -17.21
C ASN A 196 9.25 2.28 -17.73
N MET A 197 8.25 2.33 -16.85
CA MET A 197 6.85 2.57 -17.25
C MET A 197 6.65 3.95 -17.86
N ALA A 198 7.36 4.97 -17.36
CA ALA A 198 7.29 6.33 -17.87
C ALA A 198 8.15 6.56 -19.11
N ASN A 199 9.08 5.65 -19.44
CA ASN A 199 10.01 5.80 -20.56
C ASN A 199 9.35 5.53 -21.91
N HIS A 200 8.52 6.47 -22.35
CA HIS A 200 7.84 6.43 -23.64
C HIS A 200 7.89 7.82 -24.30
N PRO A 201 8.13 7.93 -25.63
CA PRO A 201 8.29 9.21 -26.32
C PRO A 201 7.09 10.15 -26.20
N ASN A 202 5.90 9.60 -25.95
CA ASN A 202 4.67 10.37 -25.75
C ASN A 202 4.37 10.67 -24.27
N ILE A 203 5.24 10.32 -23.34
CA ILE A 203 5.05 10.62 -21.90
C ILE A 203 6.08 11.67 -21.47
N SER A 204 5.59 12.70 -20.80
CA SER A 204 6.41 13.70 -20.10
C SER A 204 6.04 13.71 -18.62
N VAL A 205 7.01 13.57 -17.74
CA VAL A 205 6.81 13.62 -16.28
C VAL A 205 7.32 14.95 -15.75
N GLN A 206 6.49 15.64 -14.97
CA GLN A 206 6.82 16.87 -14.25
C GLN A 206 6.65 16.62 -12.75
N LEU A 207 7.74 16.51 -12.06
CA LEU A 207 7.82 16.38 -10.60
C LEU A 207 7.82 17.76 -9.95
N ASP A 208 7.72 17.82 -8.61
CA ASP A 208 7.65 19.07 -7.84
C ASP A 208 6.54 20.02 -8.34
N THR A 209 5.47 19.44 -8.88
CA THR A 209 4.34 20.16 -9.49
C THR A 209 3.04 19.84 -8.72
N ASP A 210 2.63 20.75 -7.84
CA ASP A 210 1.34 20.62 -7.15
C ASP A 210 0.19 21.12 -8.05
N PHE A 211 -0.72 20.21 -8.37
CA PHE A 211 -1.88 20.50 -9.22
C PHE A 211 -2.82 21.59 -8.66
N PHE A 212 -2.70 21.92 -7.38
CA PHE A 212 -3.49 22.96 -6.71
C PHE A 212 -2.72 24.27 -6.50
N ASP A 213 -1.44 24.32 -6.88
CA ASP A 213 -0.68 25.56 -6.83
C ASP A 213 -0.96 26.41 -8.08
N VAL A 214 -1.74 27.46 -7.91
CA VAL A 214 -2.15 28.39 -9.00
C VAL A 214 -0.96 29.14 -9.62
N SER A 215 0.21 29.14 -8.98
CA SER A 215 1.43 29.70 -9.57
C SER A 215 2.09 28.79 -10.61
N GLN A 216 1.73 27.50 -10.62
CA GLN A 216 2.21 26.51 -11.58
C GLN A 216 1.47 26.67 -12.93
N PRO A 217 2.15 26.47 -14.08
CA PRO A 217 1.51 26.57 -15.40
C PRO A 217 0.41 25.53 -15.61
N LEU A 218 0.62 24.31 -15.08
CA LEU A 218 -0.34 23.20 -15.14
C LEU A 218 -0.95 22.98 -13.75
N ASN A 219 -1.99 23.72 -13.47
CA ASN A 219 -2.75 23.61 -12.22
C ASN A 219 -4.22 23.28 -12.53
N ARG A 220 -5.01 22.94 -11.48
CA ARG A 220 -6.42 22.57 -11.63
C ARG A 220 -7.22 23.59 -12.45
N ASP A 221 -7.08 24.86 -12.16
CA ASP A 221 -7.89 25.90 -12.76
C ASP A 221 -7.52 26.18 -14.23
N SER A 222 -6.26 25.95 -14.62
CA SER A 222 -5.79 26.09 -15.99
C SER A 222 -6.07 24.87 -16.87
N VAL A 223 -6.22 23.69 -16.27
CA VAL A 223 -6.26 22.40 -16.97
C VAL A 223 -7.68 21.86 -17.09
N VAL A 224 -8.45 21.86 -16.00
CA VAL A 224 -9.80 21.28 -15.97
C VAL A 224 -10.73 22.05 -16.93
N GLY A 225 -11.39 21.30 -17.82
CA GLY A 225 -12.23 21.86 -18.88
C GLY A 225 -11.47 22.24 -20.17
N SER A 226 -10.12 22.20 -20.16
CA SER A 226 -9.29 22.47 -21.33
C SER A 226 -8.63 21.22 -21.90
N VAL A 227 -8.20 20.31 -21.01
CA VAL A 227 -7.58 19.03 -21.34
C VAL A 227 -8.18 17.94 -20.43
N PRO A 228 -8.45 16.74 -20.94
CA PRO A 228 -8.86 15.60 -20.12
C PRO A 228 -7.86 15.29 -19.01
N VAL A 229 -8.36 14.95 -17.83
CA VAL A 229 -7.55 14.72 -16.62
C VAL A 229 -7.83 13.35 -16.01
N VAL A 230 -6.80 12.60 -15.67
CA VAL A 230 -6.85 11.49 -14.71
C VAL A 230 -6.33 12.00 -13.38
N TYR A 231 -7.18 12.05 -12.38
CA TYR A 231 -6.83 12.52 -11.05
C TYR A 231 -6.72 11.37 -10.06
N THR A 232 -5.53 11.19 -9.44
CA THR A 232 -5.26 10.12 -8.49
C THR A 232 -4.99 10.60 -7.06
N GLY A 233 -5.06 11.91 -6.81
CA GLY A 233 -4.97 12.51 -5.48
C GLY A 233 -6.25 12.34 -4.65
N PRO A 234 -6.29 12.83 -3.39
CA PRO A 234 -7.46 12.75 -2.52
C PRO A 234 -8.68 13.41 -3.17
N VAL A 235 -9.79 12.66 -3.27
CA VAL A 235 -11.01 13.13 -3.95
C VAL A 235 -11.62 14.34 -3.28
N ASP A 236 -11.58 14.42 -1.97
CA ASP A 236 -12.06 15.55 -1.18
C ASP A 236 -11.27 16.84 -1.45
N ARG A 237 -9.93 16.73 -1.60
CA ARG A 237 -9.07 17.86 -1.96
C ARG A 237 -9.41 18.42 -3.35
N PHE A 238 -9.81 17.56 -4.30
CA PHE A 238 -10.19 18.02 -5.64
C PHE A 238 -11.39 18.98 -5.60
N PHE A 239 -12.30 18.78 -4.68
CA PHE A 239 -13.50 19.58 -4.46
C PHE A 239 -13.37 20.55 -3.26
N ASP A 240 -12.14 20.98 -2.93
CA ASP A 240 -11.85 21.96 -1.89
C ASP A 240 -12.51 21.62 -0.54
N PHE A 241 -12.61 20.31 -0.25
CA PHE A 241 -13.21 19.77 0.98
C PHE A 241 -14.68 20.20 1.21
N GLU A 242 -15.45 20.40 0.13
CA GLU A 242 -16.84 20.89 0.15
C GLU A 242 -17.75 20.14 1.14
N PHE A 243 -17.55 18.81 1.30
CA PHE A 243 -18.29 17.97 2.24
C PHE A 243 -17.49 17.61 3.50
N GLY A 244 -16.33 18.26 3.71
CA GLY A 244 -15.39 18.00 4.78
C GLY A 244 -14.35 16.93 4.44
N GLU A 245 -13.24 16.94 5.17
CA GLU A 245 -12.12 16.01 4.97
C GLU A 245 -12.54 14.55 5.21
N LEU A 246 -12.00 13.64 4.39
CA LEU A 246 -12.09 12.20 4.59
C LEU A 246 -10.97 11.73 5.52
N GLY A 247 -11.29 10.81 6.43
CA GLY A 247 -10.34 10.31 7.42
C GLY A 247 -9.28 9.39 6.84
N TRP A 248 -8.01 9.66 7.11
CA TRP A 248 -6.88 8.83 6.71
C TRP A 248 -6.00 8.46 7.89
N ARG A 249 -5.40 7.27 7.79
CA ARG A 249 -4.22 6.91 8.59
C ARG A 249 -2.98 7.36 7.85
N THR A 250 -1.98 7.82 8.62
CA THR A 250 -0.62 8.07 8.14
C THR A 250 0.39 7.22 8.88
N LEU A 251 1.61 7.11 8.33
CA LEU A 251 2.71 6.38 8.91
C LEU A 251 3.93 7.30 9.05
N ASP A 252 4.56 7.23 10.22
CA ASP A 252 5.86 7.85 10.43
C ASP A 252 6.94 6.77 10.42
N PHE A 253 8.05 7.05 9.75
CA PHE A 253 9.18 6.15 9.61
C PHE A 253 10.42 6.76 10.25
N VAL A 254 10.95 6.10 11.28
CA VAL A 254 12.17 6.51 11.96
C VAL A 254 13.31 5.60 11.52
N ARG A 255 14.21 6.16 10.72
CA ARG A 255 15.39 5.46 10.19
C ARG A 255 16.54 5.53 11.20
N GLU A 256 17.29 4.43 11.31
CA GLU A 256 18.48 4.30 12.15
C GLU A 256 19.51 3.41 11.43
N THR A 257 20.75 3.90 11.33
CA THR A 257 21.87 3.06 10.92
C THR A 257 22.36 2.27 12.13
N VAL A 258 22.53 0.97 11.98
CA VAL A 258 22.97 0.07 13.05
C VAL A 258 24.34 -0.52 12.72
N ASP A 259 25.21 -0.54 13.72
CA ASP A 259 26.56 -1.12 13.63
C ASP A 259 26.49 -2.64 13.84
N THR A 260 25.71 -3.30 13.01
CA THR A 260 25.62 -4.75 12.94
C THR A 260 25.26 -5.16 11.53
N ALA A 261 25.89 -6.23 11.09
CA ALA A 261 25.59 -6.82 9.78
C ALA A 261 24.19 -7.45 9.73
N ASP A 262 23.58 -7.77 10.86
CA ASP A 262 22.23 -8.34 10.93
C ASP A 262 21.57 -7.95 12.27
N PHE A 263 20.44 -7.23 12.20
CA PHE A 263 19.74 -6.74 13.39
C PHE A 263 18.64 -7.69 13.84
N GLN A 264 17.82 -8.20 12.89
CA GLN A 264 16.65 -9.01 13.23
C GLN A 264 16.49 -10.28 12.38
N GLY A 265 17.36 -10.53 11.40
CA GLY A 265 17.38 -11.76 10.59
C GLY A 265 16.25 -11.89 9.57
N ILE A 266 15.43 -10.85 9.38
CA ILE A 266 14.25 -10.86 8.51
C ILE A 266 13.89 -9.44 8.08
N PRO A 267 13.28 -9.26 6.87
CA PRO A 267 12.95 -7.91 6.39
C PRO A 267 11.90 -7.19 7.23
N VAL A 268 10.90 -7.91 7.77
CA VAL A 268 9.80 -7.29 8.51
C VAL A 268 9.52 -8.08 9.79
N MET A 269 9.68 -7.41 10.93
CA MET A 269 9.28 -7.89 12.24
C MET A 269 8.14 -7.05 12.78
N ASN A 270 7.01 -7.67 13.11
CA ASN A 270 5.90 -7.02 13.79
C ASN A 270 6.13 -7.04 15.30
N TYR A 271 5.60 -6.05 15.99
CA TYR A 271 5.62 -5.95 17.46
C TYR A 271 4.20 -5.92 17.96
N ALA A 272 3.74 -7.05 18.52
CA ALA A 272 2.34 -7.22 18.93
C ALA A 272 2.03 -6.54 20.27
N ASP A 273 3.00 -6.46 21.19
CA ASP A 273 2.79 -5.95 22.53
C ASP A 273 2.47 -4.44 22.54
N GLU A 274 1.45 -4.03 23.30
CA GLU A 274 1.03 -2.62 23.44
C GLU A 274 2.10 -1.74 24.09
N SER A 275 3.00 -2.33 24.91
CA SER A 275 4.12 -1.62 25.54
C SER A 275 5.19 -1.15 24.55
N VAL A 276 5.22 -1.70 23.32
CA VAL A 276 6.13 -1.28 22.26
C VAL A 276 5.42 -0.23 21.40
N PRO A 277 5.96 1.00 21.27
CA PRO A 277 5.23 2.11 20.67
C PRO A 277 5.11 2.03 19.14
N PHE A 278 5.97 1.28 18.45
CA PHE A 278 5.94 1.09 17.01
C PHE A 278 5.24 -0.22 16.62
N THR A 279 4.79 -0.30 15.38
CA THR A 279 4.09 -1.48 14.85
C THR A 279 5.04 -2.49 14.24
N ARG A 280 6.13 -2.00 13.60
CA ARG A 280 7.10 -2.83 12.88
C ARG A 280 8.50 -2.26 12.95
N ILE A 281 9.47 -3.16 12.71
CA ILE A 281 10.80 -2.78 12.24
C ILE A 281 10.99 -3.40 10.85
N HIS A 282 11.48 -2.58 9.92
CA HIS A 282 11.93 -3.00 8.60
C HIS A 282 13.46 -3.05 8.59
N GLU A 283 14.03 -4.15 8.11
CA GLU A 283 15.46 -4.30 7.79
C GLU A 283 15.56 -4.70 6.31
N PHE A 284 15.58 -3.70 5.44
CA PHE A 284 15.36 -3.83 4.00
C PHE A 284 16.40 -4.69 3.29
N LYS A 285 17.64 -4.80 3.81
CA LYS A 285 18.68 -5.63 3.18
C LYS A 285 18.25 -7.08 2.94
N HIS A 286 17.37 -7.63 3.79
CA HIS A 286 16.87 -9.00 3.66
C HIS A 286 15.90 -9.20 2.49
N PHE A 287 15.48 -8.15 1.81
CA PHE A 287 14.74 -8.28 0.56
C PHE A 287 15.64 -8.73 -0.60
N HIS A 288 16.96 -8.51 -0.47
CA HIS A 288 17.97 -8.88 -1.44
C HIS A 288 19.05 -9.77 -0.79
N PRO A 289 18.71 -11.03 -0.46
CA PRO A 289 19.63 -11.93 0.25
C PRO A 289 20.89 -12.30 -0.57
N GLU A 290 20.87 -12.04 -1.87
CA GLU A 290 22.02 -12.21 -2.78
C GLU A 290 23.08 -11.11 -2.63
N ARG A 291 22.75 -10.00 -1.93
CA ARG A 291 23.66 -8.86 -1.69
C ARG A 291 24.25 -8.93 -0.29
N THR A 292 25.48 -8.49 -0.14
CA THR A 292 26.18 -8.45 1.16
C THR A 292 26.42 -7.01 1.58
N TYR A 293 26.19 -6.73 2.86
CA TYR A 293 26.34 -5.39 3.45
C TYR A 293 27.11 -5.49 4.76
N ASP A 294 28.03 -4.56 5.02
CA ASP A 294 28.86 -4.52 6.23
C ASP A 294 28.12 -3.88 7.43
N SER A 295 27.12 -3.05 7.16
CA SER A 295 26.27 -2.38 8.15
C SER A 295 24.81 -2.56 7.79
N GLY A 296 23.90 -2.20 8.71
CA GLY A 296 22.46 -2.30 8.51
C GLY A 296 21.75 -0.96 8.64
N VAL A 297 20.61 -0.86 7.99
CA VAL A 297 19.64 0.21 8.19
C VAL A 297 18.33 -0.43 8.64
N ILE A 298 17.81 0.03 9.77
CA ILE A 298 16.48 -0.34 10.24
C ILE A 298 15.55 0.86 10.18
N VAL A 299 14.27 0.59 9.99
CA VAL A 299 13.23 1.62 9.96
C VAL A 299 12.09 1.20 10.87
N ARG A 300 11.81 1.99 11.92
CA ARG A 300 10.66 1.78 12.80
C ARG A 300 9.44 2.48 12.24
N GLU A 301 8.33 1.74 12.17
CA GLU A 301 7.05 2.23 11.65
C GLU A 301 6.10 2.56 12.80
N PHE A 302 5.58 3.78 12.80
CA PHE A 302 4.55 4.25 13.73
C PHE A 302 3.30 4.62 12.94
N SER A 303 2.13 4.25 13.45
CA SER A 303 0.86 4.59 12.80
C SER A 303 0.10 5.62 13.64
N ARG A 304 -0.47 6.63 12.97
CA ARG A 304 -1.31 7.66 13.59
C ARG A 304 -2.42 8.14 12.64
N PHE A 305 -3.37 8.91 13.15
CA PHE A 305 -4.32 9.63 12.30
C PHE A 305 -3.59 10.71 11.51
N ALA A 306 -3.92 10.82 10.23
CA ALA A 306 -3.40 11.89 9.38
C ALA A 306 -3.98 13.25 9.84
N GLN A 307 -3.12 14.27 9.79
CA GLN A 307 -3.46 15.66 9.99
C GLN A 307 -3.19 16.45 8.71
N GLY A 308 -3.63 17.68 8.64
CA GLY A 308 -3.43 18.50 7.44
C GLY A 308 -1.95 18.54 7.01
N GLY A 309 -1.68 18.21 5.75
CA GLY A 309 -0.34 18.12 5.18
C GLY A 309 0.34 16.75 5.24
N ASP A 310 -0.20 15.79 6.00
CA ASP A 310 0.34 14.43 6.05
C ASP A 310 0.04 13.64 4.78
N GLU A 311 0.89 12.64 4.51
CA GLU A 311 0.65 11.68 3.45
C GLU A 311 -0.47 10.70 3.85
N PRO A 312 -1.53 10.54 3.04
CA PRO A 312 -2.59 9.59 3.31
C PRO A 312 -2.16 8.17 2.91
N TYR A 313 -2.25 7.21 3.84
CA TYR A 313 -1.91 5.80 3.59
C TYR A 313 -3.15 4.90 3.52
N TYR A 314 -3.96 4.89 4.57
CA TYR A 314 -5.12 3.99 4.67
C TYR A 314 -6.38 4.77 4.97
N PRO A 315 -7.48 4.56 4.20
CA PRO A 315 -8.77 5.18 4.51
C PRO A 315 -9.31 4.62 5.82
N VAL A 316 -9.76 5.49 6.72
CA VAL A 316 -10.36 5.08 8.00
C VAL A 316 -11.72 4.44 7.79
N GLY A 317 -12.54 5.04 6.91
CA GLY A 317 -13.80 4.47 6.48
C GLY A 317 -14.87 4.43 7.56
N THR A 318 -14.91 5.44 8.43
CA THR A 318 -15.98 5.61 9.42
C THR A 318 -17.37 5.71 8.76
N VAL A 319 -18.43 5.64 9.54
CA VAL A 319 -19.80 5.89 9.02
C VAL A 319 -19.88 7.28 8.38
N GLN A 320 -19.31 8.29 9.05
CA GLN A 320 -19.27 9.67 8.55
C GLN A 320 -18.45 9.81 7.27
N ASP A 321 -17.30 9.12 7.19
CA ASP A 321 -16.50 9.13 5.96
C ASP A 321 -17.25 8.51 4.78
N ARG A 322 -18.02 7.45 5.02
CA ARG A 322 -18.83 6.81 3.97
C ARG A 322 -19.95 7.73 3.46
N GLU A 323 -20.60 8.49 4.35
CA GLU A 323 -21.61 9.48 3.98
C GLU A 323 -21.00 10.62 3.14
N LYS A 324 -19.87 11.20 3.56
CA LYS A 324 -19.13 12.19 2.78
C LYS A 324 -18.68 11.63 1.42
N LEU A 325 -18.16 10.41 1.41
CA LEU A 325 -17.70 9.76 0.18
C LEU A 325 -18.81 9.59 -0.85
N LEU A 326 -20.04 9.29 -0.44
CA LEU A 326 -21.17 9.23 -1.35
C LEU A 326 -21.42 10.58 -2.05
N GLN A 327 -21.30 11.69 -1.32
CA GLN A 327 -21.44 13.03 -1.89
C GLN A 327 -20.30 13.35 -2.86
N TYR A 328 -19.04 13.03 -2.48
CA TYR A 328 -17.89 13.19 -3.38
C TYR A 328 -18.01 12.34 -4.64
N ARG A 329 -18.51 11.11 -4.56
CA ARG A 329 -18.73 10.25 -5.73
C ARG A 329 -19.79 10.81 -6.67
N GLN A 330 -20.86 11.39 -6.15
CA GLN A 330 -21.87 12.07 -6.97
C GLN A 330 -21.26 13.29 -7.67
N ARG A 331 -20.47 14.07 -6.94
CA ARG A 331 -19.78 15.24 -7.48
C ARG A 331 -18.77 14.85 -8.56
N ALA A 332 -17.99 13.79 -8.32
CA ALA A 332 -17.03 13.26 -9.28
C ALA A 332 -17.70 12.71 -10.55
N ALA A 333 -18.84 12.03 -10.42
CA ALA A 333 -19.60 11.53 -11.57
C ALA A 333 -20.19 12.64 -12.44
N ALA A 334 -20.42 13.84 -11.88
CA ALA A 334 -20.90 15.02 -12.60
C ALA A 334 -19.75 15.91 -13.14
N GLN A 335 -18.49 15.56 -12.88
CA GLN A 335 -17.33 16.34 -13.31
C GLN A 335 -16.89 15.90 -14.70
N ASP A 336 -17.27 16.65 -15.72
CA ASP A 336 -16.86 16.37 -17.10
C ASP A 336 -15.35 16.51 -17.30
N GLY A 337 -14.78 15.64 -18.14
CA GLY A 337 -13.38 15.68 -18.52
C GLY A 337 -12.39 15.25 -17.43
N VAL A 338 -12.87 14.71 -16.29
CA VAL A 338 -12.00 14.21 -15.21
C VAL A 338 -12.34 12.78 -14.82
N HIS A 339 -11.35 11.91 -14.89
CA HIS A 339 -11.44 10.54 -14.39
C HIS A 339 -10.75 10.43 -13.01
N PHE A 340 -11.49 10.05 -11.99
CA PHE A 340 -10.96 9.82 -10.64
C PHE A 340 -10.54 8.36 -10.48
N GLY A 341 -9.29 8.12 -10.09
CA GLY A 341 -8.75 6.77 -9.97
C GLY A 341 -7.68 6.63 -8.88
N GLY A 342 -7.22 5.40 -8.69
CA GLY A 342 -6.22 5.08 -7.67
C GLY A 342 -6.77 5.11 -6.24
N ARG A 343 -5.91 4.81 -5.27
CA ARG A 343 -6.28 4.68 -3.85
C ARG A 343 -6.93 5.94 -3.30
N LEU A 344 -6.32 7.10 -3.56
CA LEU A 344 -6.77 8.36 -2.96
C LEU A 344 -7.99 8.94 -3.72
N GLY A 345 -7.97 8.86 -5.05
CA GLY A 345 -9.07 9.36 -5.89
C GLY A 345 -10.37 8.58 -5.75
N THR A 346 -10.32 7.34 -5.25
CA THR A 346 -11.50 6.52 -4.98
C THR A 346 -11.80 6.30 -3.49
N TYR A 347 -10.91 6.77 -2.60
CA TYR A 347 -10.97 6.52 -1.16
C TYR A 347 -11.10 5.03 -0.85
N GLN A 348 -10.23 4.21 -1.46
CA GLN A 348 -10.23 2.75 -1.29
C GLN A 348 -8.83 2.26 -0.96
N TYR A 349 -8.75 1.20 -0.16
CA TYR A 349 -7.52 0.46 -0.02
C TYR A 349 -7.28 -0.36 -1.29
N LEU A 350 -6.17 -0.09 -1.95
CA LEU A 350 -5.73 -0.84 -3.13
C LEU A 350 -4.29 -1.30 -2.92
N ASP A 351 -4.06 -2.60 -3.03
CA ASP A 351 -2.71 -3.13 -3.19
C ASP A 351 -2.15 -2.73 -4.58
N MET A 352 -0.84 -2.85 -4.76
CA MET A 352 -0.19 -2.44 -6.02
C MET A 352 -0.83 -3.09 -7.25
N HIS A 353 -1.04 -4.41 -7.20
CA HIS A 353 -1.68 -5.15 -8.29
C HIS A 353 -3.13 -4.73 -8.55
N MET A 354 -3.87 -4.37 -7.49
CA MET A 354 -5.25 -3.88 -7.61
C MET A 354 -5.29 -2.50 -8.27
N ALA A 355 -4.36 -1.62 -7.91
CA ALA A 355 -4.24 -0.30 -8.53
C ALA A 355 -3.93 -0.42 -10.03
N ILE A 356 -2.99 -1.28 -10.41
CA ILE A 356 -2.64 -1.56 -11.80
C ILE A 356 -3.83 -2.18 -12.55
N ALA A 357 -4.49 -3.21 -11.98
CA ALA A 357 -5.66 -3.86 -12.59
C ALA A 357 -6.80 -2.87 -12.84
N SER A 358 -7.06 -1.99 -11.88
CA SER A 358 -8.07 -0.94 -12.00
C SER A 358 -7.71 0.05 -13.11
N ALA A 359 -6.46 0.50 -13.19
CA ALA A 359 -6.00 1.36 -14.28
C ALA A 359 -6.18 0.67 -15.65
N LEU A 360 -5.68 -0.56 -15.81
CA LEU A 360 -5.82 -1.34 -17.06
C LEU A 360 -7.28 -1.50 -17.53
N THR A 361 -8.22 -1.56 -16.58
CA THR A 361 -9.65 -1.66 -16.87
C THR A 361 -10.24 -0.34 -17.35
N ASN A 362 -9.75 0.78 -16.81
CA ASN A 362 -10.28 2.12 -17.09
C ASN A 362 -9.65 2.79 -18.31
N VAL A 363 -8.53 2.29 -18.84
CA VAL A 363 -7.82 2.86 -20.00
C VAL A 363 -8.74 3.14 -21.19
N PRO A 364 -9.62 2.21 -21.66
CA PRO A 364 -10.46 2.50 -22.83
C PRO A 364 -11.38 3.70 -22.62
N GLY A 365 -12.03 3.80 -21.45
CA GLY A 365 -12.91 4.93 -21.15
C GLY A 365 -12.17 6.28 -21.04
N VAL A 366 -10.94 6.27 -20.52
CA VAL A 366 -10.08 7.46 -20.48
C VAL A 366 -9.62 7.85 -21.88
N ALA A 367 -9.25 6.90 -22.73
CA ALA A 367 -8.87 7.17 -24.11
C ALA A 367 -10.04 7.76 -24.91
N GLU A 368 -11.27 7.25 -24.73
CA GLU A 368 -12.48 7.84 -25.33
C GLU A 368 -12.73 9.27 -24.83
N MET A 369 -12.54 9.52 -23.52
CA MET A 369 -12.65 10.87 -22.95
C MET A 369 -11.63 11.82 -23.59
N ALA A 370 -10.39 11.36 -23.82
CA ALA A 370 -9.33 12.16 -24.43
C ALA A 370 -9.51 12.39 -25.95
N ALA A 371 -10.35 11.59 -26.62
CA ALA A 371 -10.65 11.73 -28.04
C ALA A 371 -11.82 12.68 -28.35
N ARG A 372 -12.57 13.11 -27.35
CA ARG A 372 -13.69 14.08 -27.47
C ARG A 372 -13.20 15.51 -27.45
#